data_a3e053ad5325ec0889fc183e6e3e1864
#
_entry.id   a3e053ad5325ec0889fc183e6e3e1864
#
_cell.length_a   1.000
_cell.length_b   1.000
_cell.length_c   1.000
_cell.angle_alpha   90.00
_cell.angle_beta   90.00
_cell.angle_gamma   90.00
#
_symmetry.space_group_name_H-M   'P 1'
#
loop_
_entity.id
_entity.type
_entity.pdbx_description
1 polymer ?
#
loop_
_entity_poly.entity_id
_entity_poly.type
_entity_poly.pdbx_seq_one_letter_code
_entity_poly.pdbx_strand_id
1 'polypeptide(L)'
;TIGAMPPLESQHSKDGTIKYLFPTRSGRFVETVYIPDGDRATLCVSSQVGCKMNCLFCQTGKQGFEGNLTATDILNQIYSLPEREKLTNVVFMGQGEPMDNLDNVLTVTKILTEKYGFQWSPKRITVSSVGVKNKLKRFLDESQCHVAISMHSPIPEQRAQLMPAEKGMSIKDVIALMHQYDFTHQRRLSFEYIMFKGVNDTMMHAREIV
;
A
#
# COMPACT_ATOMS: atom_id res chain seq x y z
N THR A 1 25.21 -6.66 -5.31
CA THR A 1 24.60 -7.66 -4.42
C THR A 1 23.57 -6.95 -3.54
N ILE A 2 22.34 -7.36 -3.64
CA ILE A 2 21.33 -7.03 -2.62
C ILE A 2 21.77 -7.81 -1.39
N GLY A 3 22.53 -7.18 -0.48
CA GLY A 3 22.85 -7.81 0.79
C GLY A 3 21.55 -8.07 1.53
N ALA A 4 21.19 -9.33 1.74
CA ALA A 4 20.02 -9.71 2.51
C ALA A 4 20.17 -9.20 3.95
N MET A 5 19.17 -8.47 4.42
CA MET A 5 19.06 -8.03 5.81
C MET A 5 17.83 -8.72 6.41
N PRO A 6 18.02 -9.79 7.19
CA PRO A 6 16.90 -10.50 7.79
C PRO A 6 16.14 -9.61 8.78
N PRO A 7 14.88 -9.95 9.10
CA PRO A 7 14.15 -9.24 10.14
C PRO A 7 14.84 -9.41 11.50
N LEU A 8 14.77 -8.36 12.32
CA LEU A 8 15.38 -8.37 13.66
C LEU A 8 14.44 -9.01 14.70
N GLU A 9 13.15 -8.79 14.54
CA GLU A 9 12.13 -9.25 15.47
C GLU A 9 10.91 -9.75 14.71
N SER A 10 10.15 -10.64 15.34
CA SER A 10 8.86 -11.10 14.84
C SER A 10 7.83 -11.21 15.98
N GLN A 11 6.58 -10.90 15.67
CA GLN A 11 5.44 -11.07 16.55
C GLN A 11 4.43 -11.98 15.86
N HIS A 12 4.01 -13.04 16.52
CA HIS A 12 3.13 -14.07 15.98
C HIS A 12 1.72 -13.94 16.56
N SER A 13 0.72 -13.94 15.69
CA SER A 13 -0.69 -13.96 16.04
C SER A 13 -1.24 -15.39 15.99
N LYS A 14 -2.37 -15.64 16.66
CA LYS A 14 -3.01 -16.97 16.74
C LYS A 14 -3.52 -17.48 15.37
N ASP A 15 -3.82 -16.58 14.47
CA ASP A 15 -4.30 -16.88 13.10
C ASP A 15 -3.16 -17.18 12.11
N GLY A 16 -1.91 -17.21 12.58
CA GLY A 16 -0.74 -17.43 11.75
C GLY A 16 -0.15 -16.17 11.15
N THR A 17 -0.78 -14.99 11.34
CA THR A 17 -0.22 -13.70 10.93
C THR A 17 1.07 -13.41 11.68
N ILE A 18 2.09 -12.94 10.97
CA ILE A 18 3.40 -12.61 11.57
C ILE A 18 3.78 -11.20 11.18
N LYS A 19 4.01 -10.35 12.17
CA LYS A 19 4.57 -9.02 11.99
C LYS A 19 6.07 -9.05 12.19
N TYR A 20 6.82 -8.59 11.22
CA TYR A 20 8.28 -8.51 11.22
C TYR A 20 8.76 -7.08 11.33
N LEU A 21 9.86 -6.87 12.04
CA LEU A 21 10.61 -5.62 12.07
C LEU A 21 11.86 -5.76 11.19
N PHE A 22 11.88 -5.05 10.07
CA PHE A 22 13.02 -5.05 9.15
C PHE A 22 13.91 -3.83 9.34
N PRO A 23 15.24 -4.00 9.36
CA PRO A 23 16.18 -2.91 9.29
C PRO A 23 16.21 -2.32 7.88
N THR A 24 16.49 -1.02 7.78
CA THR A 24 16.73 -0.32 6.52
C THR A 24 18.20 0.06 6.40
N ARG A 25 18.66 0.35 5.18
CA ARG A 25 20.03 0.79 4.92
C ARG A 25 20.34 2.16 5.54
N SER A 26 19.32 2.94 5.87
CA SER A 26 19.46 4.21 6.57
C SER A 26 19.61 4.06 8.10
N GLY A 27 19.63 2.83 8.64
CA GLY A 27 19.68 2.56 10.07
C GLY A 27 18.34 2.74 10.78
N ARG A 28 17.23 2.85 10.02
CA ARG A 28 15.86 2.91 10.53
C ARG A 28 15.20 1.54 10.47
N PHE A 29 13.96 1.45 10.89
CA PHE A 29 13.19 0.21 10.92
C PHE A 29 11.81 0.40 10.31
N VAL A 30 11.29 -0.67 9.68
CA VAL A 30 9.92 -0.71 9.16
C VAL A 30 9.26 -2.02 9.50
N GLU A 31 7.96 -1.97 9.65
CA GLU A 31 7.14 -3.16 9.86
C GLU A 31 6.69 -3.75 8.52
N THR A 32 6.62 -5.07 8.50
CA THR A 32 6.12 -5.87 7.37
C THR A 32 5.25 -6.98 7.94
N VAL A 33 4.12 -7.27 7.32
CA VAL A 33 3.18 -8.26 7.86
C VAL A 33 2.96 -9.39 6.86
N TYR A 34 3.30 -10.62 7.28
CA TYR A 34 2.95 -11.84 6.57
C TYR A 34 1.57 -12.33 7.02
N ILE A 35 0.67 -12.54 6.07
CA ILE A 35 -0.74 -12.90 6.32
C ILE A 35 -1.06 -14.17 5.53
N PRO A 36 -1.06 -15.35 6.18
CA PRO A 36 -1.53 -16.60 5.57
C PRO A 36 -3.07 -16.65 5.58
N ASP A 37 -3.64 -17.18 4.50
CA ASP A 37 -5.09 -17.39 4.37
C ASP A 37 -5.34 -18.58 3.42
N GLY A 38 -5.50 -19.78 3.97
CA GLY A 38 -5.60 -21.03 3.20
C GLY A 38 -4.40 -21.22 2.25
N ASP A 39 -4.68 -21.32 0.96
CA ASP A 39 -3.65 -21.43 -0.09
C ASP A 39 -3.00 -20.10 -0.47
N ARG A 40 -3.43 -18.99 0.15
CA ARG A 40 -2.88 -17.66 -0.09
C ARG A 40 -1.95 -17.25 1.03
N ALA A 41 -0.90 -16.56 0.64
CA ALA A 41 0.01 -15.88 1.57
C ALA A 41 0.32 -14.48 1.02
N THR A 42 -0.14 -13.47 1.74
CA THR A 42 0.04 -12.07 1.36
C THR A 42 1.09 -11.41 2.24
N LEU A 43 2.01 -10.68 1.62
CA LEU A 43 2.95 -9.83 2.33
C LEU A 43 2.52 -8.37 2.22
N CYS A 44 2.28 -7.72 3.35
CA CYS A 44 2.04 -6.30 3.46
C CYS A 44 3.38 -5.58 3.68
N VAL A 45 3.87 -4.86 2.65
CA VAL A 45 5.17 -4.18 2.69
C VAL A 45 5.04 -2.69 2.94
N SER A 46 6.05 -2.13 3.61
CA SER A 46 6.20 -0.70 3.84
C SER A 46 6.95 -0.03 2.68
N SER A 47 6.60 1.22 2.38
CA SER A 47 7.24 2.04 1.34
C SER A 47 8.00 3.25 1.89
N GLN A 48 7.77 3.62 3.14
CA GLN A 48 8.42 4.73 3.84
C GLN A 48 8.68 4.37 5.29
N VAL A 49 9.56 5.10 5.95
CA VAL A 49 9.68 5.13 7.41
C VAL A 49 8.76 6.25 7.91
N GLY A 50 7.64 5.87 8.52
CA GLY A 50 6.57 6.80 8.86
C GLY A 50 5.76 7.25 7.63
N CYS A 51 4.92 8.30 7.78
CA CYS A 51 4.05 8.78 6.70
C CYS A 51 3.70 10.26 6.87
N LYS A 52 3.72 11.04 5.77
CA LYS A 52 3.35 12.47 5.76
C LYS A 52 1.85 12.71 5.71
N MET A 53 1.05 11.71 5.34
CA MET A 53 -0.38 11.91 5.06
C MET A 53 -1.21 12.25 6.29
N ASN A 54 -0.72 11.93 7.48
CA ASN A 54 -1.30 12.30 8.78
C ASN A 54 -2.79 11.97 8.89
N CYS A 55 -3.20 10.80 8.39
CA CYS A 55 -4.57 10.32 8.52
C CYS A 55 -4.92 10.14 10.01
N LEU A 56 -6.08 10.63 10.43
CA LEU A 56 -6.48 10.73 11.84
C LEU A 56 -6.48 9.37 12.57
N PHE A 57 -6.81 8.30 11.87
CA PHE A 57 -6.91 6.93 12.38
C PHE A 57 -5.62 6.11 12.25
N CYS A 58 -4.59 6.65 11.57
CA CYS A 58 -3.39 5.88 11.22
C CYS A 58 -2.26 6.11 12.22
N GLN A 59 -1.80 5.05 12.86
CA GLN A 59 -0.68 5.12 13.82
C GLN A 59 0.62 5.54 13.13
N THR A 60 0.88 5.06 11.91
CA THR A 60 2.07 5.46 11.13
C THR A 60 2.11 6.97 10.87
N GLY A 61 0.95 7.59 10.58
CA GLY A 61 0.88 9.04 10.40
C GLY A 61 1.23 9.82 11.66
N LYS A 62 0.89 9.28 12.84
CA LYS A 62 1.22 9.88 14.14
C LYS A 62 2.70 9.77 14.52
N GLN A 63 3.40 8.78 13.98
CA GLN A 63 4.85 8.62 14.19
C GLN A 63 5.67 9.67 13.43
N GLY A 64 5.04 10.37 12.47
CA GLY A 64 5.73 11.33 11.61
C GLY A 64 6.36 10.64 10.39
N PHE A 65 7.14 11.42 9.62
CA PHE A 65 7.83 10.94 8.43
C PHE A 65 9.34 11.09 8.60
N GLU A 66 10.07 10.00 8.41
CA GLU A 66 11.53 9.97 8.57
C GLU A 66 12.27 9.72 7.25
N GLY A 67 11.59 9.26 6.20
CA GLY A 67 12.20 9.09 4.88
C GLY A 67 11.53 8.07 3.98
N ASN A 68 11.86 8.15 2.70
CA ASN A 68 11.47 7.16 1.70
C ASN A 68 12.38 5.92 1.81
N LEU A 69 11.79 4.74 1.68
CA LEU A 69 12.56 3.51 1.48
C LEU A 69 13.13 3.51 0.06
N THR A 70 14.36 3.04 -0.09
CA THR A 70 14.91 2.73 -1.40
C THR A 70 14.20 1.50 -2.00
N ALA A 71 14.26 1.33 -3.31
CA ALA A 71 13.76 0.10 -3.95
C ALA A 71 14.39 -1.15 -3.34
N THR A 72 15.67 -1.09 -2.95
CA THR A 72 16.37 -2.19 -2.28
C THR A 72 15.81 -2.48 -0.89
N ASP A 73 15.46 -1.46 -0.10
CA ASP A 73 14.86 -1.67 1.23
C ASP A 73 13.46 -2.29 1.11
N ILE A 74 12.68 -1.87 0.11
CA ILE A 74 11.35 -2.46 -0.14
C ILE A 74 11.49 -3.92 -0.58
N LEU A 75 12.37 -4.21 -1.55
CA LEU A 75 12.64 -5.58 -2.01
C LEU A 75 13.18 -6.48 -0.91
N ASN A 76 13.96 -5.93 0.02
CA ASN A 76 14.51 -6.69 1.14
C ASN A 76 13.42 -7.29 2.03
N GLN A 77 12.30 -6.60 2.22
CA GLN A 77 11.16 -7.12 2.99
C GLN A 77 10.57 -8.40 2.34
N ILE A 78 10.64 -8.49 1.01
CA ILE A 78 10.18 -9.67 0.25
C ILE A 78 11.27 -10.74 0.22
N TYR A 79 12.49 -10.36 -0.16
CA TYR A 79 13.60 -11.28 -0.39
C TYR A 79 14.10 -11.95 0.88
N SER A 80 14.15 -11.22 2.00
CA SER A 80 14.67 -11.72 3.28
C SER A 80 13.58 -12.23 4.22
N LEU A 81 12.32 -12.34 3.73
CA LEU A 81 11.23 -12.93 4.49
C LEU A 81 11.47 -14.44 4.69
N PRO A 82 11.35 -14.98 5.91
CA PRO A 82 11.48 -16.42 6.15
C PRO A 82 10.50 -17.29 5.33
N GLU A 83 9.25 -16.81 5.15
CA GLU A 83 8.19 -17.49 4.40
C GLU A 83 8.15 -17.11 2.91
N ARG A 84 9.20 -16.53 2.36
CA ARG A 84 9.24 -16.02 0.98
C ARG A 84 8.69 -16.99 -0.07
N GLU A 85 9.03 -18.26 0.04
CA GLU A 85 8.61 -19.28 -0.95
C GLU A 85 7.12 -19.58 -0.92
N LYS A 86 6.42 -19.19 0.16
CA LYS A 86 4.97 -19.37 0.27
C LYS A 86 4.19 -18.18 -0.29
N LEU A 87 4.85 -17.07 -0.60
CA LEU A 87 4.17 -15.84 -1.02
C LEU A 87 3.41 -16.03 -2.32
N THR A 88 2.12 -15.69 -2.29
CA THR A 88 1.27 -15.60 -3.47
C THR A 88 1.01 -14.16 -3.90
N ASN A 89 0.99 -13.21 -2.97
CA ASN A 89 0.64 -11.81 -3.20
C ASN A 89 1.51 -10.86 -2.37
N VAL A 90 1.69 -9.64 -2.89
CA VAL A 90 2.28 -8.51 -2.17
C VAL A 90 1.34 -7.31 -2.24
N VAL A 91 1.14 -6.64 -1.10
CA VAL A 91 0.36 -5.40 -1.01
C VAL A 91 1.20 -4.29 -0.40
N PHE A 92 1.18 -3.12 -1.02
CA PHE A 92 1.83 -1.92 -0.50
C PHE A 92 0.84 -1.16 0.38
N MET A 93 0.61 -1.72 1.58
CA MET A 93 -0.36 -1.24 2.57
C MET A 93 0.24 -1.14 3.97
N GLY A 94 1.57 -1.22 4.08
CA GLY A 94 2.32 -1.01 5.32
C GLY A 94 2.55 0.47 5.61
N GLN A 95 3.70 0.78 6.17
CA GLN A 95 4.06 2.17 6.50
C GLN A 95 4.33 2.99 5.23
N GLY A 96 3.78 4.22 5.20
CA GLY A 96 3.99 5.20 4.14
C GLY A 96 2.89 5.25 3.09
N GLU A 97 2.95 6.29 2.27
CA GLU A 97 2.14 6.46 1.06
C GLU A 97 2.98 6.06 -0.17
N PRO A 98 2.62 4.97 -0.87
CA PRO A 98 3.42 4.49 -2.00
C PRO A 98 3.59 5.52 -3.12
N MET A 99 2.55 6.34 -3.38
CA MET A 99 2.64 7.38 -4.40
C MET A 99 3.57 8.53 -4.00
N ASP A 100 3.82 8.75 -2.71
CA ASP A 100 4.83 9.73 -2.26
C ASP A 100 6.27 9.22 -2.43
N ASN A 101 6.44 7.90 -2.62
CA ASN A 101 7.71 7.24 -2.96
C ASN A 101 7.66 6.52 -4.33
N LEU A 102 6.99 7.12 -5.32
CA LEU A 102 6.57 6.47 -6.56
C LEU A 102 7.72 5.86 -7.36
N ASP A 103 8.86 6.55 -7.49
CA ASP A 103 9.98 6.05 -8.32
C ASP A 103 10.54 4.72 -7.79
N ASN A 104 10.70 4.60 -6.47
CA ASN A 104 11.13 3.35 -5.86
C ASN A 104 10.05 2.26 -5.96
N VAL A 105 8.77 2.62 -5.77
CA VAL A 105 7.64 1.68 -5.90
C VAL A 105 7.54 1.15 -7.33
N LEU A 106 7.63 2.01 -8.36
CA LEU A 106 7.65 1.59 -9.76
C LEU A 106 8.84 0.69 -10.07
N THR A 107 10.03 1.01 -9.54
CA THR A 107 11.21 0.16 -9.69
C THR A 107 10.97 -1.23 -9.10
N VAL A 108 10.39 -1.30 -7.90
CA VAL A 108 10.06 -2.58 -7.24
C VAL A 108 9.03 -3.37 -8.04
N THR A 109 7.94 -2.73 -8.47
CA THR A 109 6.90 -3.43 -9.25
C THR A 109 7.45 -3.96 -10.57
N LYS A 110 8.34 -3.24 -11.25
CA LYS A 110 9.06 -3.72 -12.43
C LYS A 110 9.93 -4.95 -12.12
N ILE A 111 10.75 -4.90 -11.08
CA ILE A 111 11.60 -6.04 -10.68
C ILE A 111 10.75 -7.27 -10.32
N LEU A 112 9.59 -7.07 -9.68
CA LEU A 112 8.70 -8.18 -9.34
C LEU A 112 8.04 -8.81 -10.58
N THR A 113 7.77 -8.03 -11.63
CA THR A 113 6.98 -8.50 -12.79
C THR A 113 7.79 -8.86 -14.02
N GLU A 114 8.96 -8.23 -14.23
CA GLU A 114 9.76 -8.39 -15.44
C GLU A 114 10.53 -9.72 -15.48
N LYS A 115 10.88 -10.15 -16.70
CA LYS A 115 11.59 -11.43 -16.96
C LYS A 115 12.94 -11.53 -16.29
N TYR A 116 13.61 -10.42 -16.06
CA TYR A 116 14.91 -10.38 -15.36
C TYR A 116 14.79 -10.39 -13.83
N GLY A 117 13.56 -10.32 -13.31
CA GLY A 117 13.27 -10.29 -11.88
C GLY A 117 12.54 -11.54 -11.40
N PHE A 118 11.46 -11.34 -10.63
CA PHE A 118 10.70 -12.44 -10.04
C PHE A 118 9.68 -13.09 -10.99
N GLN A 119 9.39 -12.47 -12.13
CA GLN A 119 8.43 -12.93 -13.14
C GLN A 119 7.00 -13.14 -12.58
N TRP A 120 6.63 -12.38 -11.58
CA TRP A 120 5.28 -12.47 -11.02
C TRP A 120 4.26 -11.81 -11.94
N SER A 121 3.06 -12.38 -11.99
CA SER A 121 1.94 -11.68 -12.63
C SER A 121 1.67 -10.37 -11.89
N PRO A 122 1.44 -9.24 -12.60
CA PRO A 122 1.01 -7.98 -11.97
C PRO A 122 -0.24 -8.13 -11.10
N LYS A 123 -1.08 -9.13 -11.35
CA LYS A 123 -2.26 -9.48 -10.53
C LYS A 123 -1.93 -9.93 -9.10
N ARG A 124 -0.68 -10.27 -8.84
CA ARG A 124 -0.20 -10.64 -7.49
C ARG A 124 0.18 -9.42 -6.65
N ILE A 125 0.16 -8.22 -7.23
CA ILE A 125 0.66 -7.00 -6.60
C ILE A 125 -0.46 -5.97 -6.55
N THR A 126 -0.75 -5.44 -5.35
CA THR A 126 -1.68 -4.33 -5.15
C THR A 126 -0.95 -3.15 -4.52
N VAL A 127 -1.11 -1.98 -5.09
CA VAL A 127 -0.57 -0.73 -4.53
C VAL A 127 -1.72 0.14 -4.06
N SER A 128 -1.74 0.44 -2.76
CA SER A 128 -2.72 1.33 -2.15
C SER A 128 -2.28 2.79 -2.23
N SER A 129 -3.23 3.71 -2.31
CA SER A 129 -2.97 5.14 -2.25
C SER A 129 -4.17 5.92 -1.70
N VAL A 130 -3.86 7.02 -1.04
CA VAL A 130 -4.85 8.03 -0.63
C VAL A 130 -5.29 8.93 -1.80
N GLY A 131 -4.62 8.84 -2.95
CA GLY A 131 -4.77 9.74 -4.09
C GLY A 131 -3.78 10.91 -4.01
N VAL A 132 -2.63 10.78 -4.66
CA VAL A 132 -1.61 11.84 -4.75
C VAL A 132 -1.61 12.38 -6.18
N LYS A 133 -1.93 13.69 -6.31
CA LYS A 133 -2.07 14.37 -7.60
C LYS A 133 -0.85 14.12 -8.51
N ASN A 134 -1.09 13.89 -9.79
CA ASN A 134 -0.13 13.55 -10.85
C ASN A 134 0.63 12.21 -10.64
N LYS A 135 0.91 11.80 -9.42
CA LYS A 135 1.64 10.56 -9.13
C LYS A 135 0.77 9.32 -9.30
N LEU A 136 -0.48 9.39 -8.88
CA LEU A 136 -1.44 8.31 -9.09
C LEU A 136 -1.67 8.06 -10.59
N LYS A 137 -1.83 9.14 -11.39
CA LYS A 137 -1.93 9.02 -12.86
C LYS A 137 -0.69 8.35 -13.44
N ARG A 138 0.50 8.81 -13.05
CA ARG A 138 1.77 8.24 -13.53
C ARG A 138 1.89 6.75 -13.16
N PHE A 139 1.47 6.35 -11.96
CA PHE A 139 1.44 4.93 -11.58
C PHE A 139 0.51 4.12 -12.49
N LEU A 140 -0.67 4.65 -12.82
CA LEU A 140 -1.62 4.02 -13.72
C LEU A 140 -1.08 3.88 -15.15
N ASP A 141 -0.29 4.84 -15.61
CA ASP A 141 0.33 4.83 -16.94
C ASP A 141 1.51 3.83 -17.02
N GLU A 142 2.31 3.73 -15.96
CA GLU A 142 3.58 2.98 -15.98
C GLU A 142 3.50 1.56 -15.36
N SER A 143 2.40 1.20 -14.68
CA SER A 143 2.24 -0.09 -14.00
C SER A 143 0.97 -0.81 -14.39
N GLN A 144 1.00 -2.14 -14.45
CA GLN A 144 -0.17 -3.01 -14.64
C GLN A 144 -0.63 -3.67 -13.33
N CYS A 145 -0.05 -3.31 -12.20
CA CYS A 145 -0.44 -3.82 -10.89
C CYS A 145 -1.84 -3.34 -10.50
N HIS A 146 -2.49 -4.06 -9.60
CA HIS A 146 -3.77 -3.65 -9.01
C HIS A 146 -3.63 -2.38 -8.19
N VAL A 147 -4.70 -1.61 -8.12
CA VAL A 147 -4.78 -0.36 -7.35
C VAL A 147 -5.87 -0.47 -6.30
N ALA A 148 -5.57 -0.04 -5.09
CA ALA A 148 -6.52 0.16 -4.03
C ALA A 148 -6.54 1.65 -3.65
N ILE A 149 -7.71 2.25 -3.53
CA ILE A 149 -7.89 3.65 -3.13
C ILE A 149 -8.46 3.71 -1.73
N SER A 150 -7.73 4.35 -0.83
CA SER A 150 -8.19 4.65 0.53
C SER A 150 -9.28 5.72 0.46
N MET A 151 -10.54 5.29 0.42
CA MET A 151 -11.71 6.17 0.35
C MET A 151 -12.12 6.65 1.74
N HIS A 152 -12.49 5.73 2.61
CA HIS A 152 -12.94 5.88 4.00
C HIS A 152 -14.11 6.86 4.24
N SER A 153 -14.45 7.72 3.27
CA SER A 153 -15.69 8.46 3.17
C SER A 153 -15.94 8.87 1.72
N PRO A 154 -17.19 8.75 1.22
CA PRO A 154 -17.58 9.28 -0.09
C PRO A 154 -17.79 10.81 -0.06
N ILE A 155 -17.89 11.41 1.14
CA ILE A 155 -18.17 12.84 1.36
C ILE A 155 -16.83 13.57 1.52
N PRO A 156 -16.46 14.49 0.59
CA PRO A 156 -15.15 15.15 0.60
C PRO A 156 -14.85 15.90 1.91
N GLU A 157 -15.82 16.61 2.47
CA GLU A 157 -15.65 17.37 3.71
C GLU A 157 -15.33 16.47 4.90
N GLN A 158 -16.01 15.32 5.00
CA GLN A 158 -15.75 14.33 6.04
C GLN A 158 -14.41 13.60 5.78
N ARG A 159 -14.13 13.26 4.51
CA ARG A 159 -12.85 12.65 4.14
C ARG A 159 -11.68 13.56 4.48
N ALA A 160 -11.81 14.88 4.28
CA ALA A 160 -10.78 15.86 4.65
C ALA A 160 -10.49 15.90 6.17
N GLN A 161 -11.49 15.60 7.00
CA GLN A 161 -11.31 15.49 8.46
C GLN A 161 -10.55 14.19 8.83
N LEU A 162 -10.86 13.07 8.17
CA LEU A 162 -10.21 11.79 8.39
C LEU A 162 -8.83 11.71 7.75
N MET A 163 -8.69 12.31 6.55
CA MET A 163 -7.52 12.20 5.68
C MET A 163 -7.20 13.56 5.05
N PRO A 164 -6.20 14.29 5.58
CA PRO A 164 -5.81 15.61 5.04
C PRO A 164 -5.42 15.61 3.55
N ALA A 165 -5.03 14.44 3.00
CA ALA A 165 -4.72 14.25 1.58
C ALA A 165 -5.85 14.65 0.63
N GLU A 166 -7.11 14.65 1.08
CA GLU A 166 -8.28 15.14 0.33
C GLU A 166 -8.10 16.55 -0.21
N LYS A 167 -7.37 17.40 0.53
CA LYS A 167 -7.06 18.79 0.11
C LYS A 167 -6.11 18.85 -1.09
N GLY A 168 -5.29 17.82 -1.30
CA GLY A 168 -4.35 17.73 -2.42
C GLY A 168 -4.98 17.13 -3.69
N MET A 169 -5.83 16.13 -3.52
CA MET A 169 -6.60 15.48 -4.58
C MET A 169 -7.89 14.93 -3.98
N SER A 170 -9.02 15.49 -4.40
CA SER A 170 -10.31 15.08 -3.87
C SER A 170 -10.67 13.65 -4.29
N ILE A 171 -11.52 12.98 -3.49
CA ILE A 171 -12.00 11.64 -3.87
C ILE A 171 -12.79 11.70 -5.19
N LYS A 172 -13.46 12.79 -5.49
CA LYS A 172 -14.15 13.01 -6.77
C LYS A 172 -13.16 13.07 -7.93
N ASP A 173 -12.03 13.77 -7.77
CA ASP A 173 -10.98 13.82 -8.79
C ASP A 173 -10.30 12.44 -8.95
N VAL A 174 -10.12 11.69 -7.86
CA VAL A 174 -9.61 10.31 -7.92
C VAL A 174 -10.56 9.44 -8.73
N ILE A 175 -11.85 9.47 -8.46
CA ILE A 175 -12.87 8.69 -9.19
C ILE A 175 -12.88 9.12 -10.67
N ALA A 176 -12.88 10.43 -10.96
CA ALA A 176 -12.82 10.94 -12.33
C ALA A 176 -11.56 10.46 -13.09
N LEU A 177 -10.42 10.37 -12.40
CA LEU A 177 -9.22 9.80 -12.97
C LEU A 177 -9.38 8.29 -13.25
N MET A 178 -9.97 7.52 -12.30
CA MET A 178 -10.17 6.08 -12.47
C MET A 178 -11.05 5.77 -13.68
N HIS A 179 -12.07 6.57 -13.97
CA HIS A 179 -12.93 6.40 -15.15
C HIS A 179 -12.19 6.55 -16.50
N GLN A 180 -10.96 7.06 -16.51
CA GLN A 180 -10.15 7.16 -17.73
C GLN A 180 -9.37 5.87 -18.05
N TYR A 181 -9.44 4.85 -17.19
CA TYR A 181 -8.68 3.61 -17.32
C TYR A 181 -9.59 2.39 -17.34
N ASP A 182 -9.13 1.34 -18.03
CA ASP A 182 -9.81 0.03 -18.04
C ASP A 182 -9.35 -0.83 -16.84
N PHE A 183 -10.29 -1.23 -16.02
CA PHE A 183 -10.10 -2.15 -14.89
C PHE A 183 -10.83 -3.49 -15.06
N THR A 184 -11.35 -3.77 -16.24
CA THR A 184 -12.17 -4.99 -16.50
C THR A 184 -11.32 -6.23 -16.80
N HIS A 185 -10.06 -6.05 -17.22
CA HIS A 185 -9.22 -7.15 -17.68
C HIS A 185 -8.01 -7.43 -16.78
N GLN A 186 -6.89 -6.75 -17.04
CA GLN A 186 -5.61 -7.05 -16.38
C GLN A 186 -5.54 -6.44 -14.99
N ARG A 187 -5.95 -5.19 -14.84
CA ARG A 187 -5.86 -4.42 -13.60
C ARG A 187 -7.19 -4.47 -12.86
N ARG A 188 -7.14 -4.54 -11.52
CA ARG A 188 -8.30 -4.36 -10.64
C ARG A 188 -8.18 -3.04 -9.91
N LEU A 189 -9.31 -2.34 -9.78
CA LEU A 189 -9.52 -1.24 -8.85
C LEU A 189 -10.34 -1.74 -7.66
N SER A 190 -9.92 -1.37 -6.46
CA SER A 190 -10.69 -1.55 -5.22
C SER A 190 -10.69 -0.27 -4.40
N PHE A 191 -11.74 -0.08 -3.61
CA PHE A 191 -11.81 1.00 -2.63
C PHE A 191 -11.73 0.41 -1.23
N GLU A 192 -10.91 1.00 -0.39
CA GLU A 192 -10.75 0.64 1.01
C GLU A 192 -11.64 1.55 1.85
N TYR A 193 -12.43 0.95 2.74
CA TYR A 193 -13.38 1.68 3.56
C TYR A 193 -13.37 1.14 5.00
N ILE A 194 -12.77 1.89 5.92
CA ILE A 194 -12.84 1.58 7.35
C ILE A 194 -14.15 2.17 7.87
N MET A 195 -15.04 1.31 8.38
CA MET A 195 -16.27 1.77 9.03
C MET A 195 -15.98 2.22 10.47
N PHE A 196 -16.16 3.50 10.75
CA PHE A 196 -16.08 4.08 12.09
C PHE A 196 -17.48 4.27 12.64
N LYS A 197 -17.78 3.58 13.75
CA LYS A 197 -19.08 3.62 14.39
C LYS A 197 -19.53 5.04 14.70
N GLY A 198 -20.70 5.41 14.18
CA GLY A 198 -21.28 6.73 14.38
C GLY A 198 -20.62 7.86 13.59
N VAL A 199 -19.71 7.56 12.68
CA VAL A 199 -18.99 8.54 11.86
C VAL A 199 -19.36 8.39 10.37
N ASN A 200 -19.04 7.25 9.78
CA ASN A 200 -19.19 6.99 8.34
C ASN A 200 -19.93 5.66 8.04
N ASP A 201 -20.66 5.11 8.99
CA ASP A 201 -21.34 3.82 8.95
C ASP A 201 -22.87 3.91 8.74
N THR A 202 -23.37 5.03 8.20
CA THR A 202 -24.80 5.24 8.00
C THR A 202 -25.27 4.83 6.60
N MET A 203 -26.60 4.63 6.45
CA MET A 203 -27.23 4.37 5.15
C MET A 203 -27.02 5.49 4.13
N MET A 204 -26.84 6.73 4.60
CA MET A 204 -26.49 7.86 3.73
C MET A 204 -25.11 7.60 3.08
N HIS A 205 -24.08 7.24 3.86
CA HIS A 205 -22.77 6.93 3.32
C HIS A 205 -22.80 5.77 2.32
N ALA A 206 -23.58 4.72 2.63
CA ALA A 206 -23.73 3.58 1.73
C ALA A 206 -24.37 3.99 0.37
N ARG A 207 -25.33 4.93 0.38
CA ARG A 207 -25.95 5.44 -0.85
C ARG A 207 -25.02 6.33 -1.67
N GLU A 208 -24.15 7.07 -1.02
CA GLU A 208 -23.17 7.93 -1.69
C GLU A 208 -21.99 7.15 -2.33
N ILE A 209 -21.82 5.88 -1.97
CA ILE A 209 -20.79 4.99 -2.56
C ILE A 209 -21.30 4.33 -3.85
N VAL A 210 -22.59 4.19 -4.04
CA VAL A 210 -23.24 3.52 -5.18
C VAL A 210 -23.54 4.52 -6.30
#